data_26544b7882bdb274a1ede4cf766407ff
#
_entry.id   26544b7882bdb274a1ede4cf766407ff
#
_cell.length_a   1.000
_cell.length_b   1.000
_cell.length_c   1.000
_cell.angle_alpha   90.00
_cell.angle_beta   90.00
_cell.angle_gamma   90.00
#
_symmetry.space_group_name_H-M   'P 1'
#
loop_
_entity.id
_entity.type
_entity.pdbx_description
1 polymer ?
#
loop_
_entity_poly.entity_id
_entity_poly.type
_entity_poly.pdbx_seq_one_letter_code
_entity_poly.pdbx_strand_id
1 'polypeptide(L)'
;MEPPEPEPEIKNMTSEAPDSEPTGDIPETTLLLRAIPKALHPYARLARLDRPIGTWLLLFPCWWSLALAAPAPHPDWPLEQFALYAVLFAIGALVMRGAGCTYNDIIDRDFDAQVARTRARPIPSGAVTVKGAVVFLCLQLLLGLGVLITFNGFPIGLGIASLALIFAYPFMNRIPH
;
A
#
# COMPACT_ATOMS: atom_id res chain seq x y z
N MET A 1 -18.07 -74.22 1.38
CA MET A 1 -17.96 -73.21 0.29
C MET A 1 -18.81 -72.02 0.74
N GLU A 2 -18.19 -71.11 1.44
CA GLU A 2 -18.82 -69.95 2.09
C GLU A 2 -18.94 -68.86 1.05
N PRO A 3 -20.06 -68.12 0.90
CA PRO A 3 -20.21 -67.08 -0.07
C PRO A 3 -19.33 -65.86 0.36
N PRO A 4 -18.76 -65.09 -0.59
CA PRO A 4 -17.94 -63.98 -0.29
C PRO A 4 -18.73 -62.83 0.39
N GLU A 5 -18.13 -62.23 1.41
CA GLU A 5 -18.65 -61.03 2.09
C GLU A 5 -18.88 -59.90 1.09
N PRO A 6 -19.96 -59.12 1.25
CA PRO A 6 -20.20 -57.98 0.40
C PRO A 6 -19.16 -56.88 0.70
N GLU A 7 -18.52 -56.36 -0.36
CA GLU A 7 -17.64 -55.19 -0.31
C GLU A 7 -18.36 -53.99 0.34
N PRO A 8 -17.66 -53.22 1.18
CA PRO A 8 -18.27 -52.04 1.79
C PRO A 8 -18.57 -51.01 0.69
N GLU A 9 -19.84 -50.69 0.58
CA GLU A 9 -20.39 -49.63 -0.24
C GLU A 9 -19.65 -48.30 0.08
N ILE A 10 -18.76 -47.91 -0.81
CA ILE A 10 -18.14 -46.60 -0.75
C ILE A 10 -19.26 -45.57 -0.98
N LYS A 11 -19.90 -45.15 0.12
CA LYS A 11 -20.76 -43.98 0.11
C LYS A 11 -19.95 -42.85 -0.51
N ASN A 12 -20.44 -42.39 -1.66
CA ASN A 12 -20.05 -41.15 -2.29
C ASN A 12 -20.06 -40.03 -1.22
N MET A 13 -18.92 -39.84 -0.58
CA MET A 13 -18.61 -38.57 0.06
C MET A 13 -18.36 -37.58 -1.09
N THR A 14 -19.46 -37.13 -1.69
CA THR A 14 -19.43 -35.78 -2.29
C THR A 14 -19.03 -34.88 -1.18
N SER A 15 -17.71 -34.66 -1.08
CA SER A 15 -17.11 -33.58 -0.38
C SER A 15 -17.76 -32.32 -0.97
N GLU A 16 -18.79 -31.80 -0.31
CA GLU A 16 -19.09 -30.39 -0.35
C GLU A 16 -17.80 -29.72 0.07
N ALA A 17 -17.04 -29.28 -0.93
CA ALA A 17 -15.96 -28.34 -0.70
C ALA A 17 -16.61 -27.18 0.06
N PRO A 18 -16.14 -26.83 1.27
CA PRO A 18 -16.65 -25.66 1.95
C PRO A 18 -16.53 -24.53 0.96
N ASP A 19 -17.64 -23.83 0.71
CA ASP A 19 -17.66 -22.60 -0.05
C ASP A 19 -16.45 -21.80 0.38
N SER A 20 -15.40 -21.83 -0.44
CA SER A 20 -14.21 -21.05 -0.20
C SER A 20 -14.66 -19.61 -0.31
N GLU A 21 -14.97 -19.02 0.85
CA GLU A 21 -15.05 -17.58 0.95
C GLU A 21 -13.87 -17.00 0.15
N PRO A 22 -14.11 -16.00 -0.69
CA PRO A 22 -13.01 -15.40 -1.42
C PRO A 22 -12.02 -14.87 -0.38
N THR A 23 -10.97 -15.63 -0.14
CA THR A 23 -9.84 -15.26 0.70
C THR A 23 -9.07 -14.15 0.00
N GLY A 24 -9.79 -13.05 -0.25
CA GLY A 24 -9.21 -11.78 -0.56
C GLY A 24 -8.54 -11.29 0.71
N ASP A 25 -7.24 -11.16 0.67
CA ASP A 25 -6.36 -10.65 1.73
C ASP A 25 -6.70 -9.19 2.14
N ILE A 26 -7.90 -8.72 1.84
CA ILE A 26 -8.37 -7.34 2.01
C ILE A 26 -9.54 -7.36 3.00
N PRO A 27 -9.36 -6.90 4.25
CA PRO A 27 -10.48 -6.68 5.16
C PRO A 27 -11.47 -5.71 4.51
N GLU A 28 -12.71 -6.14 4.31
CA GLU A 28 -13.72 -5.38 3.59
C GLU A 28 -14.09 -4.04 4.23
N THR A 29 -13.70 -3.81 5.49
CA THR A 29 -14.18 -2.64 6.23
C THR A 29 -13.17 -2.10 7.24
N THR A 30 -12.24 -1.30 6.78
CA THR A 30 -11.49 -0.42 7.67
C THR A 30 -12.33 0.83 7.96
N LEU A 31 -12.31 1.33 9.22
CA LEU A 31 -13.05 2.55 9.61
C LEU A 31 -12.78 3.73 8.68
N LEU A 32 -11.56 3.83 8.12
CA LEU A 32 -11.16 4.84 7.15
C LEU A 32 -11.96 4.74 5.84
N LEU A 33 -12.25 3.52 5.36
CA LEU A 33 -13.04 3.33 4.14
C LEU A 33 -14.50 3.74 4.31
N ARG A 34 -15.04 3.68 5.53
CA ARG A 34 -16.41 4.15 5.82
C ARG A 34 -16.57 5.66 5.68
N ALA A 35 -15.50 6.41 5.92
CA ALA A 35 -15.49 7.88 5.81
C ALA A 35 -15.32 8.37 4.37
N ILE A 36 -14.91 7.49 3.43
CA ILE A 36 -14.61 7.84 2.04
C ILE A 36 -15.81 7.48 1.16
N PRO A 37 -16.19 8.32 0.18
CA PRO A 37 -17.23 8.01 -0.80
C PRO A 37 -16.93 6.68 -1.53
N LYS A 38 -17.96 5.85 -1.76
CA LYS A 38 -17.81 4.52 -2.39
C LYS A 38 -17.08 4.56 -3.72
N ALA A 39 -17.19 5.63 -4.50
CA ALA A 39 -16.49 5.82 -5.77
C ALA A 39 -14.97 5.88 -5.61
N LEU A 40 -14.46 6.29 -4.44
CA LEU A 40 -13.02 6.41 -4.16
C LEU A 40 -12.44 5.17 -3.45
N HIS A 41 -13.28 4.20 -3.04
CA HIS A 41 -12.81 2.98 -2.38
C HIS A 41 -11.75 2.22 -3.18
N PRO A 42 -11.86 2.04 -4.53
CA PRO A 42 -10.82 1.38 -5.30
C PRO A 42 -9.47 2.10 -5.23
N TYR A 43 -9.48 3.43 -5.24
CA TYR A 43 -8.26 4.25 -5.12
C TYR A 43 -7.68 4.22 -3.69
N ALA A 44 -8.53 4.21 -2.67
CA ALA A 44 -8.11 4.06 -1.29
C ALA A 44 -7.44 2.69 -1.04
N ARG A 45 -7.98 1.63 -1.64
CA ARG A 45 -7.35 0.29 -1.63
C ARG A 45 -6.05 0.26 -2.42
N LEU A 46 -5.98 0.95 -3.56
CA LEU A 46 -4.77 1.07 -4.37
C LEU A 46 -3.65 1.76 -3.57
N ALA A 47 -3.98 2.81 -2.81
CA ALA A 47 -3.06 3.49 -1.90
C ALA A 47 -2.80 2.72 -0.59
N ARG A 48 -3.40 1.54 -0.39
CA ARG A 48 -3.28 0.71 0.84
C ARG A 48 -3.67 1.45 2.12
N LEU A 49 -4.68 2.32 2.06
CA LEU A 49 -5.20 3.02 3.26
C LEU A 49 -5.90 2.07 4.23
N ASP A 50 -6.30 0.88 3.77
CA ASP A 50 -6.82 -0.23 4.57
C ASP A 50 -5.76 -0.85 5.48
N ARG A 51 -4.46 -0.65 5.20
CA ARG A 51 -3.32 -1.24 5.93
C ARG A 51 -2.30 -0.18 6.34
N PRO A 52 -2.55 0.56 7.43
CA PRO A 52 -1.73 1.72 7.81
C PRO A 52 -0.32 1.36 8.29
N ILE A 53 -0.02 0.09 8.57
CA ILE A 53 1.28 -0.34 9.11
C ILE A 53 2.47 0.17 8.28
N GLY A 54 2.36 0.13 6.95
CA GLY A 54 3.43 0.62 6.07
C GLY A 54 3.62 2.14 6.15
N THR A 55 2.56 2.90 6.43
CA THR A 55 2.65 4.35 6.67
C THR A 55 3.38 4.64 7.98
N TRP A 56 3.07 3.90 9.04
CA TRP A 56 3.78 4.04 10.32
C TRP A 56 5.26 3.75 10.21
N LEU A 57 5.66 2.73 9.43
CA LEU A 57 7.07 2.40 9.19
C LEU A 57 7.84 3.53 8.50
N LEU A 58 7.19 4.32 7.64
CA LEU A 58 7.79 5.49 7.02
C LEU A 58 7.78 6.70 7.96
N LEU A 59 6.73 6.86 8.76
CA LEU A 59 6.50 8.04 9.58
C LEU A 59 7.40 8.06 10.83
N PHE A 60 7.57 6.93 11.52
CA PHE A 60 8.36 6.89 12.75
C PHE A 60 9.81 7.37 12.58
N PRO A 61 10.57 6.94 11.56
CA PRO A 61 11.92 7.49 11.33
C PRO A 61 11.92 8.99 11.08
N CYS A 62 10.90 9.53 10.39
CA CYS A 62 10.77 10.97 10.18
C CYS A 62 10.52 11.72 11.50
N TRP A 63 9.64 11.21 12.35
CA TRP A 63 9.36 11.81 13.66
C TRP A 63 10.56 11.69 14.61
N TRP A 64 11.29 10.58 14.58
CA TRP A 64 12.53 10.45 15.36
C TRP A 64 13.58 11.46 14.89
N SER A 65 13.77 11.60 13.59
CA SER A 65 14.68 12.59 13.04
C SER A 65 14.27 14.02 13.43
N LEU A 66 12.96 14.32 13.40
CA LEU A 66 12.42 15.60 13.83
C LEU A 66 12.68 15.85 15.32
N ALA A 67 12.45 14.83 16.17
CA ALA A 67 12.69 14.94 17.62
C ALA A 67 14.19 15.12 17.94
N LEU A 68 15.08 14.48 17.19
CA LEU A 68 16.53 14.64 17.34
C LEU A 68 17.03 15.97 16.81
N ALA A 69 16.40 16.52 15.78
CA ALA A 69 16.75 17.81 15.20
C ALA A 69 16.22 18.99 16.03
N ALA A 70 15.17 18.76 16.82
CA ALA A 70 14.64 19.74 17.73
C ALA A 70 15.63 19.92 18.90
N PRO A 71 16.31 21.07 19.01
CA PRO A 71 17.26 21.27 20.11
C PRO A 71 16.52 21.23 21.44
N ALA A 72 17.05 20.45 22.37
CA ALA A 72 16.50 20.37 23.74
C ALA A 72 16.57 21.71 24.42
N PRO A 73 15.65 22.05 25.26
CA PRO A 73 14.68 23.13 25.32
C PRO A 73 15.24 24.44 24.79
N HIS A 74 15.14 24.66 23.48
CA HIS A 74 15.49 25.97 22.90
C HIS A 74 14.23 26.84 22.88
N PRO A 75 14.27 28.04 23.50
CA PRO A 75 13.14 28.96 23.50
C PRO A 75 12.77 29.48 22.10
N ASP A 76 13.68 29.29 21.12
CA ASP A 76 13.56 29.81 19.77
C ASP A 76 12.89 28.81 18.75
N TRP A 77 12.54 27.61 19.18
CA TRP A 77 11.75 26.68 18.36
C TRP A 77 10.30 26.67 18.81
N PRO A 78 9.41 27.40 18.15
CA PRO A 78 8.02 27.44 18.54
C PRO A 78 7.41 26.05 18.34
N LEU A 79 6.63 25.59 19.32
CA LEU A 79 5.89 24.33 19.28
C LEU A 79 5.05 24.20 18.00
N GLU A 80 4.57 25.31 17.47
CA GLU A 80 3.82 25.40 16.23
C GLU A 80 4.63 24.89 15.02
N GLN A 81 5.91 25.24 14.93
CA GLN A 81 6.78 24.80 13.83
C GLN A 81 7.07 23.29 13.94
N PHE A 82 7.31 22.79 15.14
CA PHE A 82 7.46 21.36 15.39
C PHE A 82 6.19 20.60 14.96
N ALA A 83 5.03 21.06 15.40
CA ALA A 83 3.75 20.46 15.06
C ALA A 83 3.49 20.49 13.54
N LEU A 84 3.80 21.61 12.89
CA LEU A 84 3.69 21.74 11.43
C LEU A 84 4.54 20.69 10.71
N TYR A 85 5.81 20.53 11.07
CA TYR A 85 6.69 19.55 10.45
C TYR A 85 6.24 18.12 10.76
N ALA A 86 5.75 17.84 11.96
CA ALA A 86 5.21 16.53 12.31
C ALA A 86 3.99 16.15 11.45
N VAL A 87 3.10 17.11 11.17
CA VAL A 87 1.94 16.93 10.30
C VAL A 87 2.37 16.79 8.83
N LEU A 88 3.31 17.61 8.35
CA LEU A 88 3.83 17.52 6.98
C LEU A 88 4.48 16.14 6.73
N PHE A 89 5.26 15.62 7.68
CA PHE A 89 5.81 14.27 7.58
C PHE A 89 4.73 13.19 7.57
N ALA A 90 3.66 13.36 8.36
CA ALA A 90 2.54 12.40 8.37
C ALA A 90 1.82 12.38 7.01
N ILE A 91 1.53 13.56 6.44
CA ILE A 91 0.93 13.68 5.10
C ILE A 91 1.87 13.09 4.04
N GLY A 92 3.16 13.47 4.07
CA GLY A 92 4.16 12.96 3.16
C GLY A 92 4.30 11.44 3.20
N ALA A 93 4.37 10.84 4.40
CA ALA A 93 4.46 9.40 4.59
C ALA A 93 3.22 8.68 4.03
N LEU A 94 2.01 9.19 4.30
CA LEU A 94 0.77 8.64 3.81
C LEU A 94 0.71 8.66 2.27
N VAL A 95 1.01 9.80 1.67
CA VAL A 95 0.94 10.01 0.22
C VAL A 95 2.00 9.19 -0.50
N MET A 96 3.26 9.23 -0.03
CA MET A 96 4.38 8.52 -0.67
C MET A 96 4.26 7.00 -0.51
N ARG A 97 3.74 6.53 0.63
CA ARG A 97 3.40 5.11 0.79
C ARG A 97 2.36 4.67 -0.23
N GLY A 98 1.31 5.48 -0.41
CA GLY A 98 0.28 5.24 -1.42
C GLY A 98 0.85 5.22 -2.84
N ALA A 99 1.72 6.18 -3.17
CA ALA A 99 2.38 6.27 -4.47
C ALA A 99 3.22 5.02 -4.77
N GLY A 100 4.02 4.56 -3.81
CA GLY A 100 4.82 3.34 -3.96
C GLY A 100 3.96 2.10 -4.18
N CYS A 101 2.85 1.95 -3.46
CA CYS A 101 1.91 0.84 -3.67
C CYS A 101 1.22 0.91 -5.04
N THR A 102 0.75 2.10 -5.44
CA THR A 102 0.12 2.32 -6.74
C THR A 102 1.09 1.98 -7.87
N TYR A 103 2.34 2.42 -7.77
CA TYR A 103 3.38 2.13 -8.75
C TYR A 103 3.65 0.63 -8.88
N ASN A 104 3.81 -0.09 -7.76
CA ASN A 104 4.01 -1.53 -7.77
C ASN A 104 2.82 -2.27 -8.39
N ASP A 105 1.59 -1.91 -8.01
CA ASP A 105 0.37 -2.55 -8.56
C ASP A 105 0.23 -2.29 -10.09
N ILE A 106 0.73 -1.15 -10.62
CA ILE A 106 0.77 -0.89 -12.06
C ILE A 106 1.77 -1.81 -12.77
N ILE A 107 2.98 -1.99 -12.20
CA ILE A 107 4.03 -2.81 -12.80
C ILE A 107 3.70 -4.30 -12.73
N ASP A 108 3.17 -4.74 -11.59
CA ASP A 108 2.93 -6.16 -11.33
C ASP A 108 1.56 -6.65 -11.80
N ARG A 109 0.73 -5.80 -12.44
CA ARG A 109 -0.65 -6.08 -12.83
C ARG A 109 -0.84 -7.42 -13.55
N ASP A 110 0.08 -7.77 -14.45
CA ASP A 110 -0.01 -8.97 -15.28
C ASP A 110 0.30 -10.24 -14.47
N PHE A 111 1.22 -10.15 -13.50
CA PHE A 111 1.51 -11.21 -12.54
C PHE A 111 0.39 -11.34 -11.52
N ASP A 112 -0.09 -10.23 -10.98
CA ASP A 112 -1.17 -10.19 -10.01
C ASP A 112 -2.48 -10.80 -10.53
N ALA A 113 -2.74 -10.68 -11.82
CA ALA A 113 -3.90 -11.29 -12.46
C ALA A 113 -3.83 -12.83 -12.49
N GLN A 114 -2.64 -13.41 -12.46
CA GLN A 114 -2.43 -14.86 -12.54
C GLN A 114 -2.48 -15.53 -11.15
N VAL A 115 -2.29 -14.77 -10.08
CA VAL A 115 -2.24 -15.30 -8.71
C VAL A 115 -3.59 -15.10 -8.02
N ALA A 116 -4.19 -16.17 -7.51
CA ALA A 116 -5.52 -16.16 -6.89
C ALA A 116 -5.64 -15.10 -5.77
N ARG A 117 -4.62 -14.95 -4.93
CA ARG A 117 -4.58 -14.00 -3.80
C ARG A 117 -4.60 -12.53 -4.24
N THR A 118 -3.98 -12.20 -5.38
CA THR A 118 -3.79 -10.81 -5.84
C THR A 118 -4.72 -10.41 -6.97
N ARG A 119 -5.44 -11.36 -7.58
CA ARG A 119 -6.43 -11.12 -8.64
C ARG A 119 -7.52 -10.14 -8.23
N ALA A 120 -7.87 -10.08 -6.94
CA ALA A 120 -8.87 -9.15 -6.38
C ALA A 120 -8.37 -7.72 -6.18
N ARG A 121 -7.09 -7.41 -6.48
CA ARG A 121 -6.55 -6.05 -6.42
C ARG A 121 -7.25 -5.12 -7.41
N PRO A 122 -7.29 -3.79 -7.16
CA PRO A 122 -8.07 -2.84 -7.96
C PRO A 122 -7.73 -2.82 -9.46
N ILE A 123 -6.48 -3.02 -9.86
CA ILE A 123 -6.08 -3.00 -11.27
C ILE A 123 -6.39 -4.35 -11.96
N PRO A 124 -5.95 -5.52 -11.45
CA PRO A 124 -6.28 -6.81 -12.06
C PRO A 124 -7.78 -7.10 -12.11
N SER A 125 -8.55 -6.68 -11.10
CA SER A 125 -10.02 -6.86 -11.08
C SER A 125 -10.78 -5.92 -12.01
N GLY A 126 -10.10 -4.94 -12.63
CA GLY A 126 -10.74 -3.92 -13.48
C GLY A 126 -11.47 -2.81 -12.72
N ALA A 127 -11.43 -2.79 -11.37
CA ALA A 127 -12.04 -1.73 -10.57
C ALA A 127 -11.38 -0.35 -10.77
N VAL A 128 -10.10 -0.36 -11.16
CA VAL A 128 -9.35 0.85 -11.57
C VAL A 128 -8.64 0.55 -12.88
N THR A 129 -8.82 1.43 -13.86
CA THR A 129 -8.09 1.33 -15.12
C THR A 129 -6.62 1.70 -14.94
N VAL A 130 -5.72 1.14 -15.74
CA VAL A 130 -4.28 1.49 -15.70
C VAL A 130 -4.07 3.00 -15.89
N LYS A 131 -4.81 3.62 -16.82
CA LYS A 131 -4.76 5.08 -17.01
C LYS A 131 -5.19 5.85 -15.77
N GLY A 132 -6.27 5.43 -15.11
CA GLY A 132 -6.73 6.00 -13.85
C GLY A 132 -5.71 5.85 -12.72
N ALA A 133 -5.06 4.68 -12.62
CA ALA A 133 -3.99 4.45 -11.66
C ALA A 133 -2.76 5.34 -11.91
N VAL A 134 -2.37 5.55 -13.18
CA VAL A 134 -1.26 6.45 -13.54
C VAL A 134 -1.59 7.89 -13.17
N VAL A 135 -2.80 8.37 -13.49
CA VAL A 135 -3.22 9.73 -13.10
C VAL A 135 -3.21 9.89 -11.58
N PHE A 136 -3.71 8.88 -10.86
CA PHE A 136 -3.72 8.88 -9.40
C PHE A 136 -2.29 8.89 -8.83
N LEU A 137 -1.36 8.11 -9.41
CA LEU A 137 0.05 8.14 -9.06
C LEU A 137 0.66 9.52 -9.27
N CYS A 138 0.42 10.16 -10.42
CA CYS A 138 0.91 11.53 -10.69
C CYS A 138 0.38 12.53 -9.64
N LEU A 139 -0.89 12.44 -9.26
CA LEU A 139 -1.45 13.30 -8.22
C LEU A 139 -0.77 13.07 -6.86
N GLN A 140 -0.51 11.82 -6.49
CA GLN A 140 0.22 11.49 -5.26
C GLN A 140 1.65 12.05 -5.30
N LEU A 141 2.37 11.90 -6.41
CA LEU A 141 3.73 12.42 -6.56
C LEU A 141 3.75 13.96 -6.51
N LEU A 142 2.76 14.64 -7.12
CA LEU A 142 2.62 16.09 -7.04
C LEU A 142 2.34 16.56 -5.61
N LEU A 143 1.47 15.86 -4.88
CA LEU A 143 1.21 16.17 -3.47
C LEU A 143 2.46 15.94 -2.61
N GLY A 144 3.17 14.84 -2.82
CA GLY A 144 4.44 14.55 -2.14
C GLY A 144 5.50 15.61 -2.44
N LEU A 145 5.61 16.05 -3.69
CA LEU A 145 6.48 17.17 -4.09
C LEU A 145 6.06 18.47 -3.40
N GLY A 146 4.75 18.76 -3.34
CA GLY A 146 4.21 19.90 -2.63
C GLY A 146 4.64 19.95 -1.16
N VAL A 147 4.58 18.80 -0.47
CA VAL A 147 5.12 18.68 0.90
C VAL A 147 6.63 18.88 0.92
N LEU A 148 7.35 18.27 -0.02
CA LEU A 148 8.82 18.30 -0.04
C LEU A 148 9.38 19.70 -0.23
N ILE A 149 8.78 20.53 -1.10
CA ILE A 149 9.24 21.91 -1.37
C ILE A 149 8.98 22.88 -0.21
N THR A 150 8.18 22.50 0.80
CA THR A 150 8.03 23.30 2.02
C THR A 150 9.27 23.25 2.91
N PHE A 151 10.15 22.28 2.66
CA PHE A 151 11.42 22.14 3.35
C PHE A 151 12.55 22.87 2.59
N ASN A 152 13.73 22.96 3.19
CA ASN A 152 14.90 23.55 2.53
C ASN A 152 15.50 22.64 1.44
N GLY A 153 16.51 23.10 0.71
CA GLY A 153 17.03 22.41 -0.48
C GLY A 153 17.65 21.02 -0.22
N PHE A 154 18.17 20.75 0.96
CA PHE A 154 18.81 19.46 1.27
C PHE A 154 17.80 18.27 1.25
N PRO A 155 16.65 18.32 1.93
CA PRO A 155 15.62 17.29 1.81
C PRO A 155 15.09 17.10 0.39
N ILE A 156 15.06 18.16 -0.44
CA ILE A 156 14.63 18.07 -1.84
C ILE A 156 15.58 17.16 -2.62
N GLY A 157 16.89 17.37 -2.51
CA GLY A 157 17.89 16.54 -3.16
C GLY A 157 17.82 15.07 -2.71
N LEU A 158 17.67 14.84 -1.41
CA LEU A 158 17.51 13.49 -0.83
C LEU A 158 16.23 12.82 -1.29
N GLY A 159 15.13 13.57 -1.38
CA GLY A 159 13.83 13.07 -1.86
C GLY A 159 13.90 12.64 -3.32
N ILE A 160 14.53 13.41 -4.20
CA ILE A 160 14.74 13.06 -5.60
C ILE A 160 15.60 11.79 -5.73
N ALA A 161 16.68 11.67 -4.96
CA ALA A 161 17.54 10.49 -4.95
C ALA A 161 16.76 9.25 -4.47
N SER A 162 15.93 9.38 -3.44
CA SER A 162 15.06 8.30 -2.93
C SER A 162 14.03 7.85 -3.96
N LEU A 163 13.43 8.77 -4.70
CA LEU A 163 12.49 8.43 -5.79
C LEU A 163 13.19 7.62 -6.88
N ALA A 164 14.40 8.01 -7.30
CA ALA A 164 15.16 7.25 -8.29
C ALA A 164 15.40 5.80 -7.83
N LEU A 165 15.74 5.58 -6.56
CA LEU A 165 15.91 4.26 -5.97
C LEU A 165 14.59 3.45 -5.96
N ILE A 166 13.49 4.07 -5.55
CA ILE A 166 12.17 3.43 -5.51
C ILE A 166 11.73 2.99 -6.90
N PHE A 167 11.94 3.82 -7.92
CA PHE A 167 11.60 3.46 -9.31
C PHE A 167 12.53 2.38 -9.88
N ALA A 168 13.79 2.31 -9.46
CA ALA A 168 14.73 1.29 -9.90
C ALA A 168 14.46 -0.08 -9.25
N TYR A 169 13.95 -0.11 -8.01
CA TYR A 169 13.79 -1.33 -7.20
C TYR A 169 13.01 -2.46 -7.89
N PRO A 170 11.84 -2.25 -8.53
CA PRO A 170 11.09 -3.33 -9.17
C PRO A 170 11.84 -3.98 -10.34
N PHE A 171 12.72 -3.23 -11.01
CA PHE A 171 13.52 -3.76 -12.11
C PHE A 171 14.69 -4.60 -11.63
N MET A 172 15.29 -4.23 -10.50
CA MET A 172 16.40 -5.00 -9.90
C MET A 172 15.96 -6.37 -9.42
N ASN A 173 14.72 -6.50 -8.93
CA ASN A 173 14.20 -7.77 -8.40
C ASN A 173 13.77 -8.76 -9.50
N ARG A 174 13.80 -8.36 -10.78
CA ARG A 174 13.46 -9.19 -11.95
C ARG A 174 14.67 -9.78 -12.68
N ILE A 175 15.89 -9.52 -12.20
CA ILE A 175 17.10 -10.11 -12.77
C ILE A 175 17.18 -11.55 -12.25
N PRO A 176 17.04 -12.59 -13.12
CA PRO A 176 17.19 -13.97 -12.70
C PRO A 176 18.66 -14.20 -12.32
N HIS A 177 18.89 -14.76 -11.14
CA HIS A 177 20.18 -15.27 -10.70
C HIS A 177 20.41 -16.66 -11.25
#